data_b3980ec6f0a05631e7b7fc6c891c9140
#
_entry.id   b3980ec6f0a05631e7b7fc6c891c9140
#
_cell.length_a   1.000
_cell.length_b   1.000
_cell.length_c   1.000
_cell.angle_alpha   90.00
_cell.angle_beta   90.00
_cell.angle_gamma   90.00
#
_symmetry.space_group_name_H-M   'P 1'
#
loop_
_entity.id
_entity.type
_entity.pdbx_description
1 polymer ?
#
loop_
_entity_poly.entity_id
_entity_poly.type
_entity_poly.pdbx_seq_one_letter_code
_entity_poly.pdbx_strand_id
1 'polypeptide(L)'
;MSCVALHLLDQRRTSPTMTTTTNQLLLGDCLQKMNEIANSSVDLIYLDPPFFTERKHKLKNRQRTKEFSFDDTWKQKSSYAEFLHQRILKMRDLLKDTGSIFVHCDKMANHIVRGVLDDVFGSEYFQSEIIWQYKRWSNAKKGLLPSHQNIYFYSKTHDFTFNKVFMPYSEATNLDQILQRRTRDKHNKSIYARDEQGSIKQADAK
;
A
#
# COMPACT_ATOMS: atom_id res chain seq x y z
N MET A 1 11.67 12.11 -16.21
CA MET A 1 12.36 10.94 -15.64
C MET A 1 12.16 10.97 -14.14
N SER A 2 11.34 10.08 -13.65
CA SER A 2 10.97 10.05 -12.23
C SER A 2 12.00 9.24 -11.46
N CYS A 3 12.54 9.84 -10.39
CA CYS A 3 13.38 9.14 -9.42
C CYS A 3 12.45 8.30 -8.53
N VAL A 4 12.53 6.99 -8.60
CA VAL A 4 11.87 6.08 -7.66
C VAL A 4 12.91 5.72 -6.61
N ALA A 5 12.67 6.10 -5.35
CA ALA A 5 13.49 5.63 -4.24
C ALA A 5 13.08 4.19 -3.90
N LEU A 6 13.95 3.24 -4.18
CA LEU A 6 13.77 1.86 -3.76
C LEU A 6 14.40 1.72 -2.37
N HIS A 7 13.59 1.47 -1.36
CA HIS A 7 14.07 1.20 0.00
C HIS A 7 14.11 -0.31 0.19
N LEU A 8 15.31 -0.88 0.26
CA LEU A 8 15.51 -2.30 0.51
C LEU A 8 15.61 -2.50 2.04
N LEU A 9 14.59 -3.08 2.64
CA LEU A 9 14.62 -3.50 4.04
C LEU A 9 15.01 -4.97 4.09
N ASP A 10 16.27 -5.25 4.42
CA ASP A 10 16.71 -6.61 4.76
C ASP A 10 16.51 -6.83 6.27
N GLN A 11 15.46 -7.56 6.65
CA GLN A 11 15.24 -8.02 8.02
C GLN A 11 15.49 -9.52 8.11
N ARG A 12 16.78 -9.92 8.19
CA ARG A 12 17.12 -11.27 8.67
C ARG A 12 17.32 -11.23 10.18
N ARG A 13 16.34 -11.73 10.92
CA ARG A 13 16.56 -12.16 12.30
C ARG A 13 17.02 -13.63 12.30
N THR A 14 18.32 -13.87 12.23
CA THR A 14 18.97 -15.07 12.81
C THR A 14 20.46 -14.77 12.95
N SER A 15 20.94 -14.69 14.21
CA SER A 15 22.32 -14.70 14.71
C SER A 15 23.27 -13.55 14.34
N PRO A 16 24.18 -13.11 15.25
CA PRO A 16 24.97 -11.90 15.08
C PRO A 16 26.25 -12.18 14.28
N THR A 17 26.16 -12.26 12.98
CA THR A 17 27.27 -11.93 12.12
C THR A 17 26.91 -10.60 11.46
N MET A 18 27.65 -9.55 11.79
CA MET A 18 27.50 -8.21 11.25
C MET A 18 27.72 -8.21 9.75
N THR A 19 26.67 -8.50 8.97
CA THR A 19 26.61 -8.08 7.57
C THR A 19 26.18 -6.63 7.57
N THR A 20 27.08 -5.72 7.24
CA THR A 20 26.79 -4.31 7.02
C THR A 20 25.79 -4.21 5.87
N THR A 21 24.51 -4.04 6.18
CA THR A 21 23.49 -3.66 5.22
C THR A 21 23.79 -2.22 4.77
N THR A 22 24.40 -2.07 3.62
CA THR A 22 24.63 -0.74 3.02
C THR A 22 23.36 -0.26 2.35
N ASN A 23 22.77 0.82 2.88
CA ASN A 23 21.70 1.52 2.15
C ASN A 23 22.28 2.08 0.85
N GLN A 24 21.58 1.87 -0.26
CA GLN A 24 21.98 2.36 -1.57
C GLN A 24 20.96 3.35 -2.12
N LEU A 25 21.43 4.46 -2.68
CA LEU A 25 20.63 5.40 -3.45
C LEU A 25 21.04 5.31 -4.91
N LEU A 26 20.13 4.78 -5.76
CA LEU A 26 20.37 4.63 -7.19
C LEU A 26 19.71 5.81 -7.92
N LEU A 27 20.52 6.64 -8.58
CA LEU A 27 20.03 7.78 -9.35
C LEU A 27 19.95 7.41 -10.84
N GLY A 28 18.80 7.61 -11.46
CA GLY A 28 18.57 7.39 -12.89
C GLY A 28 17.17 6.90 -13.21
N ASP A 29 16.97 6.40 -14.43
CA ASP A 29 15.73 5.70 -14.79
C ASP A 29 15.67 4.38 -14.04
N CYS A 30 14.57 4.16 -13.32
CA CYS A 30 14.44 2.99 -12.44
C CYS A 30 14.46 1.67 -13.21
N LEU A 31 13.95 1.61 -14.45
CA LEU A 31 13.98 0.40 -15.27
C LEU A 31 15.42 -0.04 -15.58
N GLN A 32 16.30 0.94 -15.86
CA GLN A 32 17.72 0.67 -16.08
C GLN A 32 18.43 0.29 -14.78
N LYS A 33 18.16 1.03 -13.69
CA LYS A 33 18.79 0.81 -12.39
C LYS A 33 18.40 -0.51 -11.74
N MET A 34 17.19 -0.98 -11.96
CA MET A 34 16.77 -2.30 -11.50
C MET A 34 17.56 -3.47 -12.09
N ASN A 35 18.27 -3.27 -13.21
CA ASN A 35 19.16 -4.31 -13.74
C ASN A 35 20.44 -4.50 -12.89
N GLU A 36 20.77 -3.56 -12.01
CA GLU A 36 21.87 -3.65 -11.06
C GLU A 36 21.51 -4.47 -9.82
N ILE A 37 20.24 -4.85 -9.67
CA ILE A 37 19.69 -5.59 -8.53
C ILE A 37 19.47 -7.05 -8.95
N ALA A 38 19.88 -7.99 -8.12
CA ALA A 38 19.70 -9.41 -8.40
C ALA A 38 18.21 -9.81 -8.37
N ASN A 39 17.79 -10.67 -9.27
CA ASN A 39 16.43 -11.23 -9.25
C ASN A 39 16.22 -12.04 -7.96
N SER A 40 14.97 -12.11 -7.49
CA SER A 40 14.54 -12.83 -6.28
C SER A 40 15.35 -12.45 -5.02
N SER A 41 15.75 -11.18 -4.90
CA SER A 41 16.55 -10.67 -3.79
C SER A 41 15.82 -9.68 -2.88
N VAL A 42 14.68 -9.15 -3.33
CA VAL A 42 13.95 -8.07 -2.65
C VAL A 42 12.78 -8.64 -1.85
N ASP A 43 12.66 -8.27 -0.58
CA ASP A 43 11.56 -8.72 0.28
C ASP A 43 10.31 -7.85 0.13
N LEU A 44 10.48 -6.52 -0.07
CA LEU A 44 9.37 -5.59 -0.17
C LEU A 44 9.71 -4.44 -1.13
N ILE A 45 8.75 -4.09 -1.97
CA ILE A 45 8.80 -2.92 -2.83
C ILE A 45 7.68 -1.96 -2.44
N TYR A 46 8.03 -0.68 -2.22
CA TYR A 46 7.06 0.41 -2.17
C TYR A 46 7.28 1.31 -3.38
N LEU A 47 6.26 1.44 -4.22
CA LEU A 47 6.29 2.21 -5.45
C LEU A 47 5.39 3.44 -5.34
N ASP A 48 5.97 4.61 -5.60
CA ASP A 48 5.26 5.90 -5.72
C ASP A 48 5.49 6.45 -7.14
N PRO A 49 4.72 5.97 -8.14
CA PRO A 49 4.90 6.35 -9.54
C PRO A 49 4.32 7.75 -9.82
N PRO A 50 4.56 8.34 -10.99
CA PRO A 50 3.78 9.47 -11.46
C PRO A 50 2.28 9.14 -11.41
N PHE A 51 1.44 10.11 -11.00
CA PHE A 51 0.01 9.86 -10.73
C PHE A 51 -0.92 10.14 -11.92
N PHE A 52 -0.39 10.28 -13.12
CA PHE A 52 -1.20 10.62 -14.30
C PHE A 52 -1.97 11.94 -14.13
N THR A 53 -1.31 12.94 -13.52
CA THR A 53 -1.96 14.23 -13.21
C THR A 53 -2.07 15.16 -14.40
N GLU A 54 -1.47 14.82 -15.53
CA GLU A 54 -1.38 15.63 -16.75
C GLU A 54 -0.77 17.03 -16.48
N ARG A 55 0.21 17.10 -15.58
CA ARG A 55 0.85 18.33 -15.15
C ARG A 55 2.36 18.21 -15.06
N LYS A 56 3.02 19.32 -15.34
CA LYS A 56 4.43 19.50 -15.02
C LYS A 56 4.56 20.02 -13.60
N HIS A 57 5.11 19.18 -12.72
CA HIS A 57 5.28 19.54 -11.30
C HIS A 57 6.62 20.24 -11.13
N LYS A 58 6.58 21.35 -10.40
CA LYS A 58 7.75 22.15 -10.06
C LYS A 58 7.90 22.23 -8.56
N LEU A 59 9.08 21.89 -8.07
CA LEU A 59 9.44 21.97 -6.65
C LEU A 59 10.62 22.92 -6.50
N LYS A 60 10.54 23.84 -5.55
CA LYS A 60 11.66 24.68 -5.14
C LYS A 60 12.19 24.20 -3.79
N ASN A 61 13.52 24.21 -3.66
CA ASN A 61 14.13 23.94 -2.36
C ASN A 61 13.69 25.01 -1.34
N ARG A 62 13.90 24.74 -0.04
CA ARG A 62 13.49 25.64 1.07
C ARG A 62 14.05 27.06 0.90
N GLN A 63 15.24 27.19 0.31
CA GLN A 63 15.92 28.47 0.06
C GLN A 63 15.54 29.10 -1.30
N ARG A 64 14.69 28.42 -2.10
CA ARG A 64 14.26 28.87 -3.45
C ARG A 64 15.40 29.07 -4.46
N THR A 65 16.58 28.54 -4.20
CA THR A 65 17.77 28.66 -5.05
C THR A 65 17.85 27.61 -6.15
N LYS A 66 17.15 26.48 -5.97
CA LYS A 66 17.09 25.40 -6.97
C LYS A 66 15.64 25.03 -7.25
N GLU A 67 15.31 24.90 -8.52
CA GLU A 67 14.02 24.40 -9.00
C GLU A 67 14.22 22.99 -9.57
N PHE A 68 13.42 22.06 -9.09
CA PHE A 68 13.33 20.69 -9.60
C PHE A 68 11.99 20.57 -10.31
N SER A 69 11.96 19.90 -11.44
CA SER A 69 10.70 19.62 -12.13
C SER A 69 10.65 18.17 -12.59
N PHE A 70 9.47 17.58 -12.52
CA PHE A 70 9.18 16.32 -13.19
C PHE A 70 7.91 16.48 -14.04
N ASP A 71 7.89 15.77 -15.14
CA ASP A 71 6.79 15.79 -16.10
C ASP A 71 5.92 14.60 -15.86
N ASP A 72 4.62 14.82 -15.63
CA ASP A 72 3.59 13.80 -15.43
C ASP A 72 2.50 14.00 -16.51
N THR A 73 2.93 14.36 -17.73
CA THR A 73 2.08 14.49 -18.91
C THR A 73 2.22 13.26 -19.82
N TRP A 74 1.10 12.69 -20.20
CA TRP A 74 1.04 11.45 -20.96
C TRP A 74 0.16 11.67 -22.20
N LYS A 75 0.67 11.35 -23.37
CA LYS A 75 -0.10 11.50 -24.61
C LYS A 75 -1.39 10.69 -24.62
N GLN A 76 -1.35 9.50 -24.01
CA GLN A 76 -2.48 8.56 -23.94
C GLN A 76 -2.39 7.73 -22.65
N LYS A 77 -3.55 7.24 -22.18
CA LYS A 77 -3.62 6.31 -21.04
C LYS A 77 -2.81 5.03 -21.27
N SER A 78 -2.80 4.53 -22.51
CA SER A 78 -2.01 3.37 -22.92
C SER A 78 -0.50 3.56 -22.71
N SER A 79 0.02 4.77 -22.96
CA SER A 79 1.45 5.08 -22.75
C SER A 79 1.82 5.05 -21.27
N TYR A 80 0.91 5.49 -20.40
CA TYR A 80 1.11 5.40 -18.95
C TYR A 80 1.01 3.96 -18.44
N ALA A 81 0.04 3.20 -18.92
CA ALA A 81 -0.13 1.80 -18.58
C ALA A 81 1.11 0.98 -19.00
N GLU A 82 1.63 1.19 -20.23
CA GLU A 82 2.82 0.53 -20.72
C GLU A 82 4.07 0.89 -19.91
N PHE A 83 4.23 2.18 -19.58
CA PHE A 83 5.31 2.64 -18.70
C PHE A 83 5.31 1.94 -17.34
N LEU A 84 4.13 1.78 -16.73
CA LEU A 84 3.99 1.07 -15.46
C LEU A 84 4.24 -0.43 -15.63
N HIS A 85 3.64 -1.04 -16.66
CA HIS A 85 3.71 -2.46 -16.90
C HIS A 85 5.16 -2.96 -16.97
N GLN A 86 6.00 -2.33 -17.79
CA GLN A 86 7.42 -2.70 -17.93
C GLN A 86 8.17 -2.63 -16.61
N ARG A 87 7.90 -1.63 -15.78
CA ARG A 87 8.57 -1.43 -14.48
C ARG A 87 8.07 -2.39 -13.43
N ILE A 88 6.76 -2.60 -13.36
CA ILE A 88 6.14 -3.52 -12.40
C ILE A 88 6.51 -4.98 -12.74
N LEU A 89 6.59 -5.32 -14.03
CA LEU A 89 7.07 -6.64 -14.46
C LEU A 89 8.52 -6.89 -13.98
N LYS A 90 9.42 -5.92 -14.18
CA LYS A 90 10.78 -6.03 -13.67
C LYS A 90 10.82 -6.11 -12.14
N MET A 91 9.99 -5.34 -11.43
CA MET A 91 9.89 -5.39 -9.98
C MET A 91 9.44 -6.76 -9.48
N ARG A 92 8.50 -7.42 -10.18
CA ARG A 92 8.08 -8.78 -9.87
C ARG A 92 9.24 -9.79 -9.94
N ASP A 93 10.13 -9.65 -10.94
CA ASP A 93 11.32 -10.50 -11.07
C ASP A 93 12.32 -10.30 -9.92
N LEU A 94 12.43 -9.06 -9.41
CA LEU A 94 13.31 -8.74 -8.29
C LEU A 94 12.78 -9.28 -6.95
N LEU A 95 11.46 -9.39 -6.79
CA LEU A 95 10.86 -9.88 -5.56
C LEU A 95 11.22 -11.36 -5.32
N LYS A 96 11.52 -11.69 -4.05
CA LYS A 96 11.52 -13.07 -3.56
C LYS A 96 10.12 -13.66 -3.68
N ASP A 97 10.02 -14.99 -3.66
CA ASP A 97 8.70 -15.65 -3.70
C ASP A 97 7.83 -15.30 -2.49
N THR A 98 8.46 -14.99 -1.34
CA THR A 98 7.80 -14.47 -0.14
C THR A 98 7.62 -12.96 -0.14
N GLY A 99 8.00 -12.28 -1.22
CA GLY A 99 8.03 -10.82 -1.31
C GLY A 99 6.69 -10.20 -1.67
N SER A 100 6.59 -8.90 -1.41
CA SER A 100 5.37 -8.11 -1.60
C SER A 100 5.64 -6.76 -2.24
N ILE A 101 4.63 -6.21 -2.95
CA ILE A 101 4.67 -4.87 -3.52
C ILE A 101 3.50 -4.03 -3.02
N PHE A 102 3.79 -2.77 -2.69
CA PHE A 102 2.82 -1.73 -2.38
C PHE A 102 2.93 -0.63 -3.42
N VAL A 103 1.82 -0.31 -4.08
CA VAL A 103 1.80 0.73 -5.12
C VAL A 103 0.83 1.82 -4.74
N HIS A 104 1.38 3.00 -4.51
CA HIS A 104 0.62 4.20 -4.16
C HIS A 104 0.13 4.91 -5.41
N CYS A 105 -1.13 5.33 -5.43
CA CYS A 105 -1.70 6.11 -6.51
C CYS A 105 -2.85 6.99 -6.03
N ASP A 106 -3.17 7.99 -6.83
CA ASP A 106 -4.36 8.81 -6.60
C ASP A 106 -5.57 8.34 -7.44
N LYS A 107 -6.66 9.06 -7.30
CA LYS A 107 -7.93 8.77 -8.01
C LYS A 107 -7.82 8.81 -9.54
N MET A 108 -6.80 9.48 -10.09
CA MET A 108 -6.63 9.60 -11.55
C MET A 108 -6.03 8.33 -12.15
N ALA A 109 -5.08 7.74 -11.42
CA ALA A 109 -4.31 6.59 -11.86
C ALA A 109 -4.83 5.24 -11.34
N ASN A 110 -5.64 5.21 -10.28
CA ASN A 110 -6.00 4.00 -9.52
C ASN A 110 -6.50 2.85 -10.41
N HIS A 111 -7.41 3.12 -11.34
CA HIS A 111 -7.99 2.11 -12.23
C HIS A 111 -6.96 1.54 -13.23
N ILE A 112 -5.97 2.34 -13.65
CA ILE A 112 -4.89 1.88 -14.53
C ILE A 112 -3.88 1.05 -13.72
N VAL A 113 -3.47 1.56 -12.56
CA VAL A 113 -2.52 0.90 -11.65
C VAL A 113 -3.03 -0.48 -11.24
N ARG A 114 -4.33 -0.57 -10.84
CA ARG A 114 -4.95 -1.84 -10.48
C ARG A 114 -4.95 -2.81 -11.65
N GLY A 115 -5.32 -2.39 -12.86
CA GLY A 115 -5.33 -3.24 -14.04
C GLY A 115 -3.95 -3.77 -14.40
N VAL A 116 -2.90 -2.93 -14.33
CA VAL A 116 -1.53 -3.35 -14.58
C VAL A 116 -1.03 -4.33 -13.51
N LEU A 117 -1.38 -4.13 -12.25
CA LEU A 117 -1.01 -5.06 -11.18
C LEU A 117 -1.70 -6.42 -11.34
N ASP A 118 -2.99 -6.44 -11.70
CA ASP A 118 -3.71 -7.68 -11.99
C ASP A 118 -3.11 -8.42 -13.20
N ASP A 119 -2.67 -7.70 -14.23
CA ASP A 119 -2.04 -8.29 -15.41
C ASP A 119 -0.65 -8.88 -15.11
N VAL A 120 0.17 -8.19 -14.31
CA VAL A 120 1.53 -8.63 -14.00
C VAL A 120 1.58 -9.69 -12.91
N PHE A 121 0.86 -9.51 -11.81
CA PHE A 121 0.90 -10.41 -10.65
C PHE A 121 -0.14 -11.51 -10.71
N GLY A 122 -1.30 -11.26 -11.30
CA GLY A 122 -2.52 -12.04 -11.20
C GLY A 122 -3.47 -11.47 -10.15
N SER A 123 -4.76 -11.43 -10.46
CA SER A 123 -5.78 -10.91 -9.53
C SER A 123 -5.90 -11.74 -8.24
N GLU A 124 -5.51 -13.02 -8.28
CA GLU A 124 -5.47 -13.93 -7.14
C GLU A 124 -4.40 -13.58 -6.10
N TYR A 125 -3.39 -12.80 -6.49
CA TYR A 125 -2.32 -12.32 -5.59
C TYR A 125 -2.59 -10.92 -5.03
N PHE A 126 -3.76 -10.36 -5.31
CA PHE A 126 -4.22 -9.15 -4.66
C PHE A 126 -4.55 -9.42 -3.19
N GLN A 127 -3.92 -8.69 -2.28
CA GLN A 127 -4.10 -8.87 -0.84
C GLN A 127 -5.06 -7.84 -0.24
N SER A 128 -4.86 -6.57 -0.54
CA SER A 128 -5.75 -5.51 -0.05
C SER A 128 -5.55 -4.18 -0.76
N GLU A 129 -6.57 -3.33 -0.66
CA GLU A 129 -6.52 -1.92 -0.98
C GLU A 129 -6.54 -1.12 0.33
N ILE A 130 -5.50 -0.33 0.55
CA ILE A 130 -5.34 0.53 1.72
C ILE A 130 -5.80 1.91 1.32
N ILE A 131 -6.75 2.46 2.06
CA ILE A 131 -7.26 3.81 1.87
C ILE A 131 -6.48 4.75 2.77
N TRP A 132 -5.63 5.57 2.16
CA TRP A 132 -4.93 6.62 2.89
C TRP A 132 -5.78 7.88 2.93
N GLN A 133 -6.54 8.05 4.00
CA GLN A 133 -7.41 9.21 4.20
C GLN A 133 -6.60 10.44 4.67
N TYR A 134 -6.92 11.62 4.11
CA TYR A 134 -6.38 12.90 4.53
C TYR A 134 -7.44 14.00 4.55
N LYS A 135 -7.26 15.01 5.39
CA LYS A 135 -8.11 16.21 5.41
C LYS A 135 -7.52 17.30 4.53
N ARG A 136 -8.34 17.88 3.67
CA ARG A 136 -7.99 19.09 2.90
C ARG A 136 -8.78 20.28 3.39
N TRP A 137 -8.09 21.36 3.65
CA TRP A 137 -8.69 22.67 3.89
C TRP A 137 -8.94 23.31 2.53
N SER A 138 -10.10 23.14 1.97
CA SER A 138 -10.49 23.83 0.75
C SER A 138 -12.00 23.85 0.63
N ASN A 139 -12.55 24.95 0.16
CA ASN A 139 -13.96 25.07 -0.15
C ASN A 139 -14.20 24.56 -1.55
N ALA A 140 -14.82 23.39 -1.67
CA ALA A 140 -15.31 22.90 -2.95
C ALA A 140 -16.48 23.78 -3.38
N LYS A 141 -16.34 24.45 -4.53
CA LYS A 141 -17.42 25.24 -5.13
C LYS A 141 -18.44 24.33 -5.82
N LYS A 142 -18.04 23.13 -6.25
CA LYS A 142 -18.89 22.16 -6.95
C LYS A 142 -18.33 20.76 -6.76
N GLY A 143 -19.18 19.81 -6.35
CA GLY A 143 -18.84 18.40 -6.13
C GLY A 143 -18.21 18.11 -4.75
N LEU A 144 -17.86 16.85 -4.52
CA LEU A 144 -17.23 16.39 -3.31
C LEU A 144 -15.71 16.53 -3.39
N LEU A 145 -15.08 16.88 -2.25
CA LEU A 145 -13.62 16.95 -2.16
C LEU A 145 -13.02 15.54 -2.12
N PRO A 146 -11.99 15.25 -2.93
CA PRO A 146 -11.22 14.03 -2.78
C PRO A 146 -10.47 14.09 -1.45
N SER A 147 -10.60 13.06 -0.63
CA SER A 147 -10.06 12.99 0.73
C SER A 147 -9.21 11.75 0.97
N HIS A 148 -8.87 10.99 -0.06
CA HIS A 148 -8.05 9.79 0.07
C HIS A 148 -7.18 9.54 -1.17
N GLN A 149 -6.19 8.69 -0.98
CA GLN A 149 -5.40 8.03 -2.01
C GLN A 149 -5.41 6.52 -1.75
N ASN A 150 -5.03 5.73 -2.74
CA ASN A 150 -5.06 4.29 -2.70
C ASN A 150 -3.63 3.73 -2.65
N ILE A 151 -3.42 2.69 -1.84
CA ILE A 151 -2.20 1.89 -1.88
C ILE A 151 -2.63 0.44 -2.12
N TYR A 152 -2.26 -0.10 -3.27
CA TYR A 152 -2.53 -1.49 -3.61
C TYR A 152 -1.44 -2.39 -3.06
N PHE A 153 -1.84 -3.45 -2.38
CA PHE A 153 -0.95 -4.47 -1.85
C PHE A 153 -1.13 -5.77 -2.61
N TYR A 154 -0.03 -6.24 -3.21
CA TYR A 154 0.07 -7.55 -3.88
C TYR A 154 1.22 -8.34 -3.30
N SER A 155 1.08 -9.67 -3.27
CA SER A 155 2.17 -10.60 -2.99
C SER A 155 2.66 -11.24 -4.29
N LYS A 156 3.90 -11.74 -4.32
CA LYS A 156 4.41 -12.47 -5.49
C LYS A 156 3.81 -13.87 -5.59
N THR A 157 3.58 -14.51 -4.44
CA THR A 157 2.96 -15.85 -4.32
C THR A 157 1.97 -15.87 -3.16
N HIS A 158 1.29 -17.00 -2.94
CA HIS A 158 0.44 -17.18 -1.77
C HIS A 158 1.23 -17.35 -0.46
N ASP A 159 2.50 -17.73 -0.53
CA ASP A 159 3.39 -17.88 0.63
C ASP A 159 4.23 -16.61 0.83
N PHE A 160 3.56 -15.52 1.22
CA PHE A 160 4.22 -14.24 1.43
C PHE A 160 4.43 -13.94 2.93
N THR A 161 5.49 -13.19 3.21
CA THR A 161 5.78 -12.74 4.58
C THR A 161 4.81 -11.65 5.01
N PHE A 162 4.04 -11.91 6.08
CA PHE A 162 3.13 -10.93 6.65
C PHE A 162 3.26 -10.90 8.19
N ASN A 163 3.62 -9.74 8.72
CA ASN A 163 3.65 -9.50 10.15
C ASN A 163 2.29 -8.94 10.59
N LYS A 164 1.62 -9.61 11.52
CA LYS A 164 0.31 -9.16 12.02
C LYS A 164 0.43 -7.77 12.62
N VAL A 165 -0.36 -6.84 12.12
CA VAL A 165 -0.48 -5.49 12.66
C VAL A 165 -1.72 -5.44 13.55
N PHE A 166 -1.50 -5.17 14.84
CA PHE A 166 -2.60 -5.02 15.80
C PHE A 166 -2.91 -3.53 15.96
N MET A 167 -4.17 -3.20 15.81
CA MET A 167 -4.67 -1.87 16.13
C MET A 167 -5.58 -1.95 17.37
N PRO A 168 -5.57 -0.95 18.25
CA PRO A 168 -6.54 -0.89 19.34
C PRO A 168 -7.94 -0.83 18.77
N TYR A 169 -8.87 -1.53 19.39
CA TYR A 169 -10.26 -1.44 19.01
C TYR A 169 -10.80 -0.03 19.25
N SER A 170 -11.71 0.44 18.40
CA SER A 170 -12.43 1.68 18.67
C SER A 170 -13.30 1.55 19.93
N GLU A 171 -13.61 2.67 20.58
CA GLU A 171 -14.51 2.67 21.74
C GLU A 171 -15.88 2.04 21.40
N ALA A 172 -16.41 2.30 20.21
CA ALA A 172 -17.65 1.70 19.74
C ALA A 172 -17.54 0.17 19.59
N THR A 173 -16.40 -0.33 19.07
CA THR A 173 -16.15 -1.78 18.97
C THR A 173 -15.99 -2.41 20.35
N ASN A 174 -15.33 -1.72 21.29
CA ASN A 174 -15.19 -2.18 22.66
C ASN A 174 -16.56 -2.27 23.35
N LEU A 175 -17.42 -1.27 23.19
CA LEU A 175 -18.76 -1.26 23.75
C LEU A 175 -19.64 -2.37 23.13
N ASP A 176 -19.62 -2.51 21.81
CA ASP A 176 -20.54 -3.43 21.10
C ASP A 176 -20.09 -4.89 21.08
N GLN A 177 -18.80 -5.15 20.98
CA GLN A 177 -18.30 -6.51 20.71
C GLN A 177 -17.50 -7.13 21.86
N ILE A 178 -16.77 -6.33 22.63
CA ILE A 178 -15.89 -6.82 23.69
C ILE A 178 -16.59 -6.82 25.05
N LEU A 179 -17.32 -5.73 25.35
CA LEU A 179 -18.01 -5.59 26.63
C LEU A 179 -19.36 -6.31 26.67
N GLN A 180 -19.91 -6.74 25.54
CA GLN A 180 -21.16 -7.47 25.48
C GLN A 180 -20.91 -8.97 25.33
N ARG A 181 -21.38 -9.75 26.30
CA ARG A 181 -21.27 -11.20 26.27
C ARG A 181 -22.14 -11.78 25.17
N ARG A 182 -21.55 -12.61 24.31
CA ARG A 182 -22.28 -13.34 23.25
C ARG A 182 -22.45 -14.80 23.62
N THR A 183 -23.56 -15.38 23.18
CA THR A 183 -23.85 -16.81 23.26
C THR A 183 -24.33 -17.32 21.91
N ARG A 184 -24.59 -18.63 21.82
CA ARG A 184 -25.15 -19.22 20.59
C ARG A 184 -26.57 -19.67 20.83
N ASP A 185 -27.44 -19.43 19.86
CA ASP A 185 -28.82 -19.91 19.89
C ASP A 185 -28.89 -21.41 19.47
N LYS A 186 -30.10 -21.95 19.49
CA LYS A 186 -30.37 -23.34 19.09
C LYS A 186 -29.99 -23.69 17.64
N HIS A 187 -29.75 -22.68 16.79
CA HIS A 187 -29.30 -22.82 15.40
C HIS A 187 -27.81 -22.50 15.23
N ASN A 188 -27.03 -22.46 16.33
CA ASN A 188 -25.60 -22.12 16.35
C ASN A 188 -25.26 -20.70 15.88
N LYS A 189 -26.25 -19.80 15.81
CA LYS A 189 -26.07 -18.39 15.45
C LYS A 189 -25.64 -17.58 16.66
N SER A 190 -24.64 -16.70 16.50
CA SER A 190 -24.15 -15.81 17.56
C SER A 190 -25.21 -14.76 17.89
N ILE A 191 -25.65 -14.70 19.15
CA ILE A 191 -26.60 -13.74 19.67
C ILE A 191 -26.05 -13.11 20.95
N TYR A 192 -26.57 -11.93 21.34
CA TYR A 192 -26.23 -11.33 22.63
C TYR A 192 -26.81 -12.15 23.79
N ALA A 193 -25.98 -12.47 24.78
CA ALA A 193 -26.43 -13.08 26.01
C ALA A 193 -27.31 -12.06 26.80
N ARG A 194 -28.49 -12.47 27.27
CA ARG A 194 -29.41 -11.62 28.04
C ARG A 194 -29.53 -12.15 29.46
N ASP A 195 -29.78 -11.26 30.41
CA ASP A 195 -30.14 -11.59 31.78
C ASP A 195 -31.63 -11.99 31.89
N GLU A 196 -32.06 -12.29 33.09
CA GLU A 196 -33.47 -12.68 33.38
C GLU A 196 -34.48 -11.54 33.12
N GLN A 197 -33.98 -10.30 33.07
CA GLN A 197 -34.77 -9.09 32.78
C GLN A 197 -34.73 -8.74 31.27
N GLY A 198 -34.01 -9.52 30.46
CA GLY A 198 -33.89 -9.32 29.02
C GLY A 198 -32.80 -8.32 28.59
N SER A 199 -32.04 -7.74 29.49
CA SER A 199 -30.93 -6.82 29.21
C SER A 199 -29.69 -7.58 28.72
N ILE A 200 -28.87 -6.94 27.88
CA ILE A 200 -27.64 -7.57 27.34
C ILE A 200 -26.60 -7.67 28.47
N LYS A 201 -26.13 -8.89 28.73
CA LYS A 201 -25.05 -9.15 29.71
C LYS A 201 -23.74 -8.55 29.25
N GLN A 202 -23.03 -7.87 30.13
CA GLN A 202 -21.65 -7.45 29.88
C GLN A 202 -20.70 -8.62 30.06
N ALA A 203 -19.59 -8.59 29.31
CA ALA A 203 -18.49 -9.53 29.51
C ALA A 203 -17.72 -9.11 30.77
N ASP A 204 -17.27 -10.10 31.54
CA ASP A 204 -16.43 -9.83 32.70
C ASP A 204 -15.15 -9.16 32.24
N ALA A 205 -14.81 -8.02 32.81
CA ALA A 205 -13.54 -7.36 32.58
C ALA A 205 -12.41 -8.28 33.08
N LYS A 206 -11.55 -8.69 32.15
CA LYS A 206 -10.30 -9.39 32.47
C LYS A 206 -9.17 -8.41 32.63
#